data_e070586b32f85633a31b0fd9e78224f4
#
_entry.id   e070586b32f85633a31b0fd9e78224f4
#
_cell.length_a   1.000
_cell.length_b   1.000
_cell.length_c   1.000
_cell.angle_alpha   90.00
_cell.angle_beta   90.00
_cell.angle_gamma   90.00
#
_symmetry.space_group_name_H-M   'P 1'
#
loop_
_entity.id
_entity.type
_entity.pdbx_description
1 polymer ?
#
loop_
_entity_poly.entity_id
_entity_poly.type
_entity_poly.pdbx_seq_one_letter_code
_entity_poly.pdbx_strand_id
1 'polypeptide(L)'
;MAGPRFRWAWIAYAALLTAAVVIGEFGNVLRGEPVTWLMAANWVVTLALLTATWGYAMQRPIGNATYWRRVFWILLVASALMLVRVAAASMTALVLVLGFMIVLLPAYVAAFRYGYRSPHLWLAHAPQPVARRD
;
A
#
# COMPACT_ATOMS: atom_id res chain seq x y z
N MET A 1 -14.17 8.43 -15.46
CA MET A 1 -14.08 6.97 -15.29
C MET A 1 -12.82 6.50 -16.00
N ALA A 2 -11.91 5.82 -15.32
CA ALA A 2 -10.71 5.25 -15.96
C ALA A 2 -11.16 4.10 -16.89
N GLY A 3 -10.68 4.11 -18.14
CA GLY A 3 -11.06 3.09 -19.12
C GLY A 3 -10.59 1.67 -18.70
N PRO A 4 -11.15 0.62 -19.31
CA PRO A 4 -10.86 -0.77 -18.93
C PRO A 4 -9.37 -1.12 -18.98
N ARG A 5 -8.60 -0.55 -19.92
CA ARG A 5 -7.14 -0.75 -20.03
C ARG A 5 -6.37 -0.24 -18.80
N PHE A 6 -6.80 0.87 -18.22
CA PHE A 6 -6.20 1.44 -17.02
C PHE A 6 -6.39 0.53 -15.80
N ARG A 7 -7.55 -0.09 -15.69
CA ARG A 7 -7.85 -1.03 -14.60
C ARG A 7 -6.97 -2.29 -14.66
N TRP A 8 -6.78 -2.86 -15.85
CA TRP A 8 -5.92 -4.03 -16.03
C TRP A 8 -4.46 -3.76 -15.67
N ALA A 9 -3.95 -2.58 -16.01
CA ALA A 9 -2.59 -2.19 -15.63
C ALA A 9 -2.41 -2.16 -14.10
N TRP A 10 -3.40 -1.65 -13.36
CA TRP A 10 -3.36 -1.65 -11.90
C TRP A 10 -3.48 -3.04 -11.28
N ILE A 11 -4.30 -3.91 -11.84
CA ILE A 11 -4.41 -5.31 -11.40
C ILE A 11 -3.09 -6.04 -11.66
N ALA A 12 -2.50 -5.89 -12.83
CA ALA A 12 -1.21 -6.49 -13.16
C ALA A 12 -0.10 -5.99 -12.23
N TYR A 13 -0.03 -4.69 -11.98
CA TYR A 13 0.92 -4.10 -11.04
C TYR A 13 0.72 -4.65 -9.62
N ALA A 14 -0.50 -4.70 -9.11
CA ALA A 14 -0.81 -5.23 -7.79
C ALA A 14 -0.41 -6.72 -7.67
N ALA A 15 -0.65 -7.52 -8.70
CA ALA A 15 -0.25 -8.92 -8.75
C ALA A 15 1.27 -9.09 -8.75
N LEU A 16 1.99 -8.33 -9.57
CA LEU A 16 3.45 -8.33 -9.62
C LEU A 16 4.06 -7.89 -8.28
N LEU A 17 3.52 -6.83 -7.68
CA LEU A 17 3.98 -6.35 -6.38
C LEU A 17 3.75 -7.41 -5.30
N THR A 18 2.58 -8.06 -5.30
CA THR A 18 2.28 -9.15 -4.35
C THR A 18 3.25 -10.31 -4.54
N ALA A 19 3.50 -10.74 -5.78
CA ALA A 19 4.45 -11.80 -6.06
C ALA A 19 5.88 -11.46 -5.61
N ALA A 20 6.34 -10.23 -5.87
CA ALA A 20 7.65 -9.76 -5.44
C ALA A 20 7.80 -9.76 -3.91
N VAL A 21 6.77 -9.32 -3.18
CA VAL A 21 6.75 -9.34 -1.71
C VAL A 21 6.77 -10.78 -1.19
N VAL A 22 5.92 -11.65 -1.72
CA VAL A 22 5.87 -13.07 -1.28
C VAL A 22 7.20 -13.77 -1.52
N ILE A 23 7.81 -13.60 -2.70
CA ILE A 23 9.10 -14.19 -3.04
C ILE A 23 10.21 -13.66 -2.12
N GLY A 24 10.22 -12.34 -1.85
CA GLY A 24 11.19 -11.72 -0.95
C GLY A 24 11.09 -12.24 0.48
N GLU A 25 9.89 -12.27 1.03
CA GLU A 25 9.66 -12.75 2.40
C GLU A 25 9.90 -14.25 2.54
N PHE A 26 9.50 -15.06 1.54
CA PHE A 26 9.79 -16.49 1.52
C PHE A 26 11.30 -16.75 1.47
N GLY A 27 12.05 -15.94 0.72
CA GLY A 27 13.51 -15.98 0.69
C GLY A 27 14.15 -15.69 2.05
N ASN A 28 13.60 -14.76 2.85
CA ASN A 28 14.08 -14.45 4.20
C ASN A 28 13.82 -15.63 5.16
N VAL A 29 12.62 -16.22 5.09
CA VAL A 29 12.27 -17.41 5.90
C VAL A 29 13.18 -18.59 5.57
N LEU A 30 13.45 -18.86 4.29
CA LEU A 30 14.35 -19.95 3.88
C LEU A 30 15.79 -19.77 4.35
N ARG A 31 16.23 -18.51 4.51
CA ARG A 31 17.57 -18.20 5.07
C ARG A 31 17.62 -18.32 6.58
N GLY A 32 16.50 -18.61 7.23
CA GLY A 32 16.42 -18.76 8.69
C GLY A 32 16.66 -17.44 9.44
N GLU A 33 16.43 -16.30 8.80
CA GLU A 33 16.60 -15.00 9.46
C GLU A 33 15.62 -14.85 10.62
N PRO A 34 16.06 -14.45 11.81
CA PRO A 34 15.19 -14.30 12.97
C PRO A 34 14.19 -13.17 12.73
N VAL A 35 12.92 -13.42 13.02
CA VAL A 35 11.87 -12.40 12.93
C VAL A 35 12.11 -11.33 13.99
N THR A 36 12.56 -10.17 13.54
CA THR A 36 12.73 -8.99 14.40
C THR A 36 11.46 -8.14 14.44
N TRP A 37 11.31 -7.30 15.47
CA TRP A 37 10.19 -6.35 15.52
C TRP A 37 10.16 -5.40 14.31
N LEU A 38 11.32 -5.08 13.71
CA LEU A 38 11.42 -4.29 12.48
C LEU A 38 10.84 -5.02 11.28
N MET A 39 11.09 -6.33 11.15
CA MET A 39 10.45 -7.13 10.11
C MET A 39 8.95 -7.16 10.28
N ALA A 40 8.46 -7.36 11.51
CA ALA A 40 7.03 -7.33 11.80
C ALA A 40 6.40 -5.97 11.45
N ALA A 41 7.05 -4.86 11.80
CA ALA A 41 6.60 -3.52 11.42
C ALA A 41 6.58 -3.32 9.89
N ASN A 42 7.61 -3.80 9.19
CA ASN A 42 7.67 -3.76 7.73
C ASN A 42 6.54 -4.57 7.09
N TRP A 43 6.19 -5.74 7.63
CA TRP A 43 5.06 -6.53 7.15
C TRP A 43 3.74 -5.79 7.27
N VAL A 44 3.49 -5.11 8.39
CA VAL A 44 2.28 -4.30 8.58
C VAL A 44 2.20 -3.19 7.53
N VAL A 45 3.30 -2.47 7.31
CA VAL A 45 3.39 -1.41 6.27
C VAL A 45 3.13 -1.99 4.88
N THR A 46 3.79 -3.09 4.56
CA THR A 46 3.67 -3.76 3.25
C THR A 46 2.25 -4.27 3.01
N LEU A 47 1.64 -4.94 3.99
CA LEU A 47 0.25 -5.43 3.90
C LEU A 47 -0.74 -4.28 3.73
N ALA A 48 -0.55 -3.18 4.45
CA ALA A 48 -1.39 -1.99 4.28
C ALA A 48 -1.28 -1.42 2.86
N LEU A 49 -0.04 -1.32 2.32
CA LEU A 49 0.20 -0.82 0.98
C LEU A 49 -0.40 -1.74 -0.11
N LEU A 50 -0.23 -3.07 0.04
CA LEU A 50 -0.84 -4.06 -0.84
C LEU A 50 -2.38 -3.96 -0.80
N THR A 51 -2.96 -3.89 0.39
CA THR A 51 -4.42 -3.78 0.56
C THR A 51 -4.97 -2.53 -0.11
N ALA A 52 -4.29 -1.37 0.04
CA ALA A 52 -4.67 -0.13 -0.63
C ALA A 52 -4.57 -0.25 -2.15
N THR A 53 -3.50 -0.88 -2.64
CA THR A 53 -3.25 -1.07 -4.08
C THR A 53 -4.31 -1.98 -4.70
N TRP A 54 -4.63 -3.11 -4.05
CA TRP A 54 -5.68 -4.02 -4.48
C TRP A 54 -7.08 -3.38 -4.38
N GLY A 55 -7.40 -2.67 -3.30
CA GLY A 55 -8.65 -1.94 -3.14
C GLY A 55 -8.86 -0.92 -4.25
N TYR A 56 -7.79 -0.17 -4.60
CA TYR A 56 -7.81 0.77 -5.72
C TYR A 56 -7.95 0.08 -7.07
N ALA A 57 -7.19 -0.99 -7.32
CA ALA A 57 -7.21 -1.73 -8.58
C ALA A 57 -8.57 -2.39 -8.84
N MET A 58 -9.17 -2.99 -7.82
CA MET A 58 -10.47 -3.65 -7.90
C MET A 58 -11.66 -2.68 -7.77
N GLN A 59 -11.42 -1.41 -7.45
CA GLN A 59 -12.45 -0.41 -7.17
C GLN A 59 -13.44 -0.87 -6.07
N ARG A 60 -12.91 -1.55 -5.04
CA ARG A 60 -13.70 -2.02 -3.91
C ARG A 60 -13.37 -1.22 -2.65
N PRO A 61 -14.37 -0.74 -1.91
CA PRO A 61 -14.13 -0.07 -0.63
C PRO A 61 -13.78 -1.11 0.43
N ILE A 62 -12.60 -0.95 1.05
CA ILE A 62 -12.15 -1.73 2.20
C ILE A 62 -11.99 -0.76 3.37
N GLY A 63 -12.87 -0.83 4.35
CA GLY A 63 -12.89 0.14 5.46
C GLY A 63 -13.54 1.47 5.10
N ASN A 64 -12.93 2.60 5.47
CA ASN A 64 -13.45 3.94 5.17
C ASN A 64 -12.34 4.90 4.69
N ALA A 65 -12.73 5.99 4.03
CA ALA A 65 -11.81 6.98 3.47
C ALA A 65 -10.91 7.62 4.54
N THR A 66 -11.46 7.93 5.72
CA THR A 66 -10.71 8.57 6.82
C THR A 66 -9.61 7.65 7.34
N TYR A 67 -9.89 6.36 7.47
CA TYR A 67 -8.89 5.35 7.83
C TYR A 67 -7.73 5.34 6.83
N TRP A 68 -8.02 5.26 5.53
CA TRP A 68 -7.00 5.20 4.48
C TRP A 68 -6.18 6.48 4.33
N ARG A 69 -6.77 7.65 4.63
CA ARG A 69 -6.01 8.91 4.72
C ARG A 69 -4.97 8.87 5.83
N ARG A 70 -5.33 8.35 7.01
CA ARG A 70 -4.38 8.18 8.13
C ARG A 70 -3.32 7.15 7.80
N VAL A 71 -3.71 6.00 7.25
CA VAL A 71 -2.78 4.94 6.82
C VAL A 71 -1.78 5.48 5.81
N PHE A 72 -2.21 6.27 4.83
CA PHE A 72 -1.29 6.89 3.86
C PHE A 72 -0.20 7.73 4.53
N TRP A 73 -0.55 8.57 5.50
CA TRP A 73 0.43 9.37 6.22
C TRP A 73 1.37 8.52 7.07
N ILE A 74 0.86 7.49 7.72
CA ILE A 74 1.68 6.53 8.49
C ILE A 74 2.68 5.83 7.56
N LEU A 75 2.24 5.38 6.39
CA LEU A 75 3.10 4.76 5.38
C LEU A 75 4.20 5.73 4.92
N LEU A 76 3.86 6.98 4.67
CA LEU A 76 4.81 8.01 4.23
C LEU A 76 5.87 8.29 5.30
N VAL A 77 5.45 8.48 6.55
CA VAL A 77 6.35 8.74 7.67
C VAL A 77 7.26 7.53 7.94
N ALA A 78 6.70 6.31 7.95
CA ALA A 78 7.47 5.09 8.14
C ALA A 78 8.54 4.92 7.05
N SER A 79 8.20 5.20 5.80
CA SER A 79 9.15 5.14 4.67
C SER A 79 10.24 6.21 4.78
N ALA A 80 9.89 7.43 5.19
CA ALA A 80 10.87 8.49 5.40
C ALA A 80 11.85 8.14 6.52
N LEU A 81 11.36 7.61 7.65
CA LEU A 81 12.21 7.15 8.75
C LEU A 81 13.13 6.00 8.34
N MET A 82 12.62 5.06 7.52
CA MET A 82 13.43 3.99 6.97
C MET A 82 14.54 4.52 6.07
N LEU A 83 14.24 5.49 5.19
CA LEU A 83 15.25 6.12 4.33
C LEU A 83 16.35 6.81 5.12
N VAL A 84 15.99 7.59 6.15
CA VAL A 84 16.95 8.26 7.03
C VAL A 84 17.87 7.24 7.70
N ARG A 85 17.31 6.16 8.21
CA ARG A 85 18.06 5.09 8.88
C ARG A 85 19.03 4.38 7.94
N VAL A 86 18.59 4.06 6.73
CA VAL A 86 19.42 3.40 5.71
C VAL A 86 20.53 4.33 5.22
N ALA A 87 20.23 5.62 5.02
CA ALA A 87 21.21 6.62 4.65
C ALA A 87 22.35 6.74 5.68
N ALA A 88 22.02 6.64 6.97
CA ALA A 88 23.02 6.67 8.05
C ALA A 88 23.88 5.39 8.11
N ALA A 89 23.40 4.27 7.56
CA ALA A 89 24.08 2.99 7.64
C ALA A 89 25.03 2.73 6.46
N SER A 90 24.60 2.97 5.22
CA SER A 90 25.39 2.67 4.02
C SER A 90 24.86 3.38 2.77
N MET A 91 25.76 3.99 1.99
CA MET A 91 25.41 4.62 0.72
C MET A 91 24.91 3.60 -0.31
N THR A 92 25.50 2.41 -0.35
CA THR A 92 25.06 1.33 -1.25
C THR A 92 23.64 0.89 -0.91
N ALA A 93 23.33 0.69 0.37
CA ALA A 93 22.00 0.35 0.82
C ALA A 93 20.98 1.47 0.49
N LEU A 94 21.38 2.73 0.61
CA LEU A 94 20.54 3.88 0.25
C LEU A 94 20.15 3.83 -1.25
N VAL A 95 21.11 3.61 -2.14
CA VAL A 95 20.85 3.52 -3.59
C VAL A 95 19.87 2.39 -3.91
N LEU A 96 20.03 1.21 -3.29
CA LEU A 96 19.13 0.09 -3.47
C LEU A 96 17.70 0.40 -2.97
N VAL A 97 17.59 1.01 -1.80
CA VAL A 97 16.27 1.39 -1.23
C VAL A 97 15.61 2.47 -2.07
N LEU A 98 16.35 3.46 -2.58
CA LEU A 98 15.81 4.47 -3.49
C LEU A 98 15.30 3.83 -4.79
N GLY A 99 16.05 2.90 -5.38
CA GLY A 99 15.59 2.12 -6.53
C GLY A 99 14.30 1.37 -6.25
N PHE A 100 14.21 0.73 -5.08
CA PHE A 100 12.99 0.04 -4.65
C PHE A 100 11.82 1.01 -4.42
N MET A 101 12.06 2.20 -3.86
CA MET A 101 11.04 3.23 -3.69
C MET A 101 10.44 3.70 -5.03
N ILE A 102 11.23 3.76 -6.09
CA ILE A 102 10.72 4.08 -7.45
C ILE A 102 9.72 3.00 -7.90
N VAL A 103 10.02 1.72 -7.65
CA VAL A 103 9.10 0.61 -7.97
C VAL A 103 7.82 0.67 -7.13
N LEU A 104 7.91 1.13 -5.87
CA LEU A 104 6.77 1.29 -4.97
C LEU A 104 5.95 2.57 -5.22
N LEU A 105 6.49 3.54 -5.96
CA LEU A 105 5.83 4.83 -6.19
C LEU A 105 4.39 4.68 -6.73
N PRO A 106 4.08 3.79 -7.69
CA PRO A 106 2.70 3.58 -8.11
C PRO A 106 1.79 3.09 -6.97
N ALA A 107 2.28 2.24 -6.05
CA ALA A 107 1.50 1.78 -4.91
C ALA A 107 1.15 2.93 -3.95
N TYR A 108 2.08 3.86 -3.71
CA TYR A 108 1.82 5.08 -2.94
C TYR A 108 0.80 5.98 -3.64
N VAL A 109 0.89 6.12 -4.97
CA VAL A 109 -0.11 6.84 -5.77
C VAL A 109 -1.48 6.17 -5.67
N ALA A 110 -1.54 4.84 -5.70
CA ALA A 110 -2.78 4.09 -5.52
C ALA A 110 -3.37 4.33 -4.13
N ALA A 111 -2.57 4.22 -3.06
CA ALA A 111 -2.99 4.47 -1.69
C ALA A 111 -3.51 5.90 -1.49
N PHE A 112 -2.81 6.90 -2.05
CA PHE A 112 -3.27 8.29 -2.04
C PHE A 112 -4.61 8.45 -2.76
N ARG A 113 -4.71 7.97 -4.00
CA ARG A 113 -5.96 8.07 -4.79
C ARG A 113 -7.10 7.34 -4.12
N TYR A 114 -6.83 6.20 -3.51
CA TYR A 114 -7.82 5.42 -2.78
C TYR A 114 -8.41 6.18 -1.60
N GLY A 115 -7.58 6.84 -0.80
CA GLY A 115 -8.03 7.61 0.36
C GLY A 115 -8.63 8.99 0.03
N TYR A 116 -8.12 9.66 -1.02
CA TYR A 116 -8.44 11.08 -1.26
C TYR A 116 -9.25 11.33 -2.53
N ARG A 117 -9.07 10.53 -3.58
CA ARG A 117 -9.64 10.80 -4.92
C ARG A 117 -10.65 9.76 -5.41
N SER A 118 -11.16 8.90 -4.52
CA SER A 118 -12.17 7.91 -4.86
C SER A 118 -13.47 8.07 -4.03
N PRO A 119 -14.06 9.28 -3.95
CA PRO A 119 -15.25 9.51 -3.13
C PRO A 119 -16.44 8.65 -3.57
N HIS A 120 -16.55 8.33 -4.86
CA HIS A 120 -17.60 7.47 -5.41
C HIS A 120 -17.59 6.05 -4.80
N LEU A 121 -16.42 5.52 -4.43
CA LEU A 121 -16.32 4.20 -3.79
C LEU A 121 -16.91 4.21 -2.38
N TRP A 122 -16.69 5.30 -1.65
CA TRP A 122 -17.12 5.43 -0.26
C TRP A 122 -18.58 5.84 -0.14
N LEU A 123 -19.08 6.69 -1.04
CA LEU A 123 -20.48 7.14 -1.06
C LEU A 123 -21.45 6.04 -1.47
N ALA A 124 -21.06 5.17 -2.42
CA ALA A 124 -21.89 4.05 -2.85
C ALA A 124 -22.16 3.01 -1.74
N HIS A 125 -21.35 3.01 -0.68
CA HIS A 125 -21.46 2.07 0.43
C HIS A 125 -21.76 2.75 1.77
N ALA A 126 -22.08 4.05 1.75
CA ALA A 126 -22.58 4.72 2.94
C ALA A 126 -23.93 4.11 3.34
N PRO A 127 -24.16 3.81 4.64
CA PRO A 127 -25.47 3.34 5.09
C PRO A 127 -26.51 4.38 4.71
N GLN A 128 -27.49 3.97 3.93
CA GLN A 128 -28.62 4.85 3.59
C GLN A 128 -29.32 5.25 4.90
N PRO A 129 -29.60 6.55 5.12
CA PRO A 129 -30.37 6.95 6.27
C PRO A 129 -31.71 6.19 6.21
N VAL A 130 -31.97 5.42 7.28
CA VAL A 130 -33.26 4.73 7.42
C VAL A 130 -34.34 5.80 7.31
N ALA A 131 -35.10 5.78 6.24
CA ALA A 131 -36.25 6.66 6.05
C ALA A 131 -37.16 6.45 7.26
N ARG A 132 -37.23 7.45 8.17
CA ARG A 132 -38.20 7.48 9.25
C ARG A 132 -39.55 7.39 8.58
N ARG A 133 -40.21 6.26 8.71
CA ARG A 133 -41.64 6.16 8.40
C ARG A 133 -42.35 6.83 9.58
N ASP A 134 -42.76 8.07 9.36
CA ASP A 134 -43.69 8.78 10.24
C ASP A 134 -45.10 8.19 10.04
#